data_36898bc82a6de404fb2b5a55e2fd8920
#
_entry.id   36898bc82a6de404fb2b5a55e2fd8920
#
_cell.length_a   1.000
_cell.length_b   1.000
_cell.length_c   1.000
_cell.angle_alpha   90.00
_cell.angle_beta   90.00
_cell.angle_gamma   90.00
#
_symmetry.space_group_name_H-M   'P 1'
#
loop_
_entity.id
_entity.type
_entity.pdbx_description
1 polymer ?
#
loop_
_entity_poly.entity_id
_entity_poly.type
_entity_poly.pdbx_seq_one_letter_code
_entity_poly.pdbx_strand_id
1 'polypeptide(L)'
;SEADRQRFARLGVIAEISPFIWFPGVIPSAIGEVLPAEVVAGLQPNRSLLDAGAHVAVGSDWPVSESPNPWHAVYGLVTRQDPTGAFPGTLNADQAITREEAIAAVTSRGADAVGLGDVTGRLRVGNSADFVLLDRDPFEVPVQELAGTRVLATVFAGERVYEA
;
A
#
# COMPACT_ATOMS: atom_id res chain seq x y z
N SER A 1 -2.53 -16.85 -12.05
CA SER A 1 -2.28 -16.70 -13.51
C SER A 1 -2.83 -15.38 -14.04
N GLU A 2 -2.45 -14.97 -15.25
CA GLU A 2 -3.01 -13.79 -15.91
C GLU A 2 -4.53 -13.91 -16.06
N ALA A 3 -5.01 -15.08 -16.46
CA ALA A 3 -6.44 -15.37 -16.60
C ALA A 3 -7.21 -15.17 -15.28
N ASP A 4 -6.61 -15.46 -14.15
CA ASP A 4 -7.24 -15.25 -12.83
C ASP A 4 -7.25 -13.77 -12.46
N ARG A 5 -6.17 -13.01 -12.73
CA ARG A 5 -6.14 -11.56 -12.49
C ARG A 5 -7.28 -10.83 -13.19
N GLN A 6 -7.57 -11.19 -14.44
CA GLN A 6 -8.68 -10.64 -15.23
C GLN A 6 -10.07 -10.94 -14.63
N ARG A 7 -10.17 -11.90 -13.72
CA ARG A 7 -11.45 -12.27 -13.09
C ARG A 7 -11.77 -11.47 -11.83
N PHE A 8 -10.77 -10.84 -11.18
CA PHE A 8 -10.96 -10.12 -9.91
C PHE A 8 -12.07 -9.09 -9.99
N ALA A 9 -12.00 -8.17 -10.94
CA ALA A 9 -13.02 -7.12 -11.12
C ALA A 9 -14.42 -7.70 -11.37
N ARG A 10 -14.50 -8.70 -12.27
CA ARG A 10 -15.78 -9.33 -12.65
C ARG A 10 -16.43 -10.08 -11.48
N LEU A 11 -15.64 -10.66 -10.59
CA LEU A 11 -16.12 -11.43 -9.44
C LEU A 11 -16.28 -10.58 -8.19
N GLY A 12 -15.92 -9.28 -8.25
CA GLY A 12 -15.94 -8.40 -7.09
C GLY A 12 -14.93 -8.80 -5.99
N VAL A 13 -13.86 -9.51 -6.37
CA VAL A 13 -12.83 -9.92 -5.43
C VAL A 13 -11.90 -8.75 -5.14
N ILE A 14 -11.64 -8.50 -3.86
CA ILE A 14 -10.68 -7.50 -3.41
C ILE A 14 -9.32 -8.17 -3.24
N ALA A 15 -8.30 -7.56 -3.83
CA ALA A 15 -6.91 -7.94 -3.62
C ALA A 15 -6.38 -7.17 -2.40
N GLU A 16 -6.37 -7.80 -1.24
CA GLU A 16 -5.61 -7.31 -0.10
C GLU A 16 -4.15 -7.66 -0.32
N ILE A 17 -3.29 -6.66 -0.24
CA ILE A 17 -1.87 -6.79 -0.49
C ILE A 17 -1.07 -6.29 0.72
N SER A 18 -0.05 -7.06 1.10
CA SER A 18 0.83 -6.72 2.24
C SER A 18 2.15 -6.15 1.73
N PRO A 19 2.50 -4.91 2.12
CA PRO A 19 3.58 -4.14 1.49
C PRO A 19 4.97 -4.74 1.65
N PHE A 20 5.24 -5.40 2.75
CA PHE A 20 6.60 -5.71 3.19
C PHE A 20 7.25 -6.90 2.50
N ILE A 21 6.57 -7.49 1.53
CA ILE A 21 7.10 -8.59 0.70
C ILE A 21 7.22 -8.24 -0.79
N TRP A 22 7.03 -6.99 -1.16
CA TRP A 22 7.13 -6.54 -2.56
C TRP A 22 8.30 -5.59 -2.87
N PHE A 23 9.15 -5.35 -1.88
CA PHE A 23 10.42 -4.69 -2.06
C PHE A 23 11.56 -5.56 -1.49
N PRO A 24 12.83 -5.30 -1.80
CA PRO A 24 13.95 -6.09 -1.29
C PRO A 24 13.91 -6.23 0.23
N GLY A 25 14.12 -7.43 0.74
CA GLY A 25 14.05 -7.73 2.16
C GLY A 25 14.39 -9.19 2.45
N VAL A 26 14.35 -9.60 3.72
CA VAL A 26 14.67 -10.97 4.15
C VAL A 26 13.71 -11.99 3.48
N ILE A 27 12.41 -11.71 3.50
CA ILE A 27 11.39 -12.63 2.97
C ILE A 27 11.51 -12.80 1.44
N PRO A 28 11.54 -11.73 0.61
CA PRO A 28 11.78 -11.88 -0.81
C PRO A 28 13.09 -12.57 -1.17
N SER A 29 14.16 -12.32 -0.39
CA SER A 29 15.44 -13.01 -0.58
C SER A 29 15.31 -14.51 -0.34
N ALA A 30 14.71 -14.91 0.78
CA ALA A 30 14.48 -16.33 1.10
C ALA A 30 13.58 -17.03 0.06
N ILE A 31 12.55 -16.34 -0.42
CA ILE A 31 11.71 -16.85 -1.51
C ILE A 31 12.53 -17.06 -2.79
N GLY A 32 13.43 -16.12 -3.12
CA GLY A 32 14.32 -16.20 -4.28
C GLY A 32 15.33 -17.35 -4.24
N GLU A 33 15.65 -17.87 -3.05
CA GLU A 33 16.54 -19.03 -2.89
C GLU A 33 15.85 -20.37 -3.19
N VAL A 34 14.51 -20.42 -3.08
CA VAL A 34 13.76 -21.70 -3.17
C VAL A 34 12.81 -21.77 -4.37
N LEU A 35 12.42 -20.64 -4.92
CA LEU A 35 11.50 -20.61 -6.08
C LEU A 35 12.24 -20.29 -7.38
N PRO A 36 11.76 -20.85 -8.53
CA PRO A 36 12.28 -20.49 -9.85
C PRO A 36 12.17 -18.98 -10.12
N ALA A 37 13.15 -18.43 -10.86
CA ALA A 37 13.22 -16.99 -11.15
C ALA A 37 11.96 -16.44 -11.82
N GLU A 38 11.33 -17.21 -12.69
CA GLU A 38 10.08 -16.83 -13.36
C GLU A 38 8.89 -16.72 -12.40
N VAL A 39 8.89 -17.48 -11.30
CA VAL A 39 7.87 -17.36 -10.24
C VAL A 39 8.12 -16.12 -9.41
N VAL A 40 9.39 -15.88 -9.03
CA VAL A 40 9.81 -14.68 -8.29
C VAL A 40 9.49 -13.40 -9.07
N ALA A 41 9.73 -13.39 -10.38
CA ALA A 41 9.38 -12.27 -11.26
C ALA A 41 7.87 -11.97 -11.31
N GLY A 42 7.03 -12.97 -11.01
CA GLY A 42 5.58 -12.82 -10.94
C GLY A 42 5.01 -12.49 -9.57
N LEU A 43 5.86 -12.31 -8.55
CA LEU A 43 5.40 -11.99 -7.19
C LEU A 43 4.85 -10.57 -7.09
N GLN A 44 3.78 -10.45 -6.30
CA GLN A 44 3.15 -9.16 -5.99
C GLN A 44 2.83 -8.32 -7.24
N PRO A 45 1.93 -8.81 -8.12
CA PRO A 45 1.63 -8.19 -9.41
C PRO A 45 0.67 -7.00 -9.27
N ASN A 46 1.05 -6.00 -8.47
CA ASN A 46 0.18 -4.90 -8.04
C ASN A 46 -0.31 -4.05 -9.22
N ARG A 47 0.60 -3.69 -10.14
CA ARG A 47 0.24 -2.95 -11.35
C ARG A 47 -0.71 -3.79 -12.24
N SER A 48 -0.37 -5.05 -12.45
CA SER A 48 -1.19 -5.95 -13.27
C SER A 48 -2.60 -6.15 -12.69
N LEU A 49 -2.77 -6.19 -11.37
CA LEU A 49 -4.07 -6.27 -10.72
C LEU A 49 -4.89 -4.99 -10.94
N LEU A 50 -4.28 -3.82 -10.77
CA LEU A 50 -4.96 -2.54 -11.02
C LEU A 50 -5.34 -2.38 -12.49
N ASP A 51 -4.46 -2.74 -13.43
CA ASP A 51 -4.73 -2.67 -14.88
C ASP A 51 -5.87 -3.62 -15.29
N ALA A 52 -6.01 -4.74 -14.58
CA ALA A 52 -7.15 -5.64 -14.74
C ALA A 52 -8.43 -5.14 -14.06
N GLY A 53 -8.43 -3.95 -13.45
CA GLY A 53 -9.57 -3.34 -12.78
C GLY A 53 -9.88 -3.92 -11.40
N ALA A 54 -8.94 -4.68 -10.79
CA ALA A 54 -9.14 -5.20 -9.46
C ALA A 54 -9.19 -4.08 -8.41
N HIS A 55 -10.04 -4.25 -7.41
CA HIS A 55 -10.00 -3.42 -6.21
C HIS A 55 -8.81 -3.87 -5.34
N VAL A 56 -7.83 -2.97 -5.16
CA VAL A 56 -6.62 -3.24 -4.38
C VAL A 56 -6.66 -2.44 -3.09
N ALA A 57 -6.53 -3.12 -1.96
CA ALA A 57 -6.41 -2.55 -0.62
C ALA A 57 -5.10 -3.02 0.04
N VAL A 58 -4.66 -2.31 1.06
CA VAL A 58 -3.38 -2.58 1.74
C VAL A 58 -3.60 -2.98 3.18
N GLY A 59 -2.98 -4.09 3.59
CA GLY A 59 -2.75 -4.47 4.98
C GLY A 59 -1.26 -4.42 5.33
N SER A 60 -0.93 -4.30 6.62
CA SER A 60 0.46 -4.25 7.06
C SER A 60 1.07 -5.63 7.30
N ASP A 61 0.25 -6.64 7.50
CA ASP A 61 0.68 -7.97 7.97
C ASP A 61 1.53 -7.90 9.27
N TRP A 62 1.33 -6.83 10.05
CA TRP A 62 1.99 -6.71 11.35
C TRP A 62 1.45 -7.77 12.34
N PRO A 63 2.30 -8.44 13.13
CA PRO A 63 3.73 -8.17 13.38
C PRO A 63 4.72 -8.99 12.53
N VAL A 64 4.30 -9.59 11.43
CA VAL A 64 5.23 -10.26 10.49
C VAL A 64 6.15 -9.21 9.85
N SER A 65 5.60 -8.06 9.48
CA SER A 65 6.39 -6.88 9.17
C SER A 65 6.85 -6.18 10.45
N GLU A 66 8.06 -5.61 10.44
CA GLU A 66 8.63 -4.91 11.60
C GLU A 66 7.89 -3.62 11.94
N SER A 67 7.21 -3.00 10.98
CA SER A 67 6.55 -1.70 11.13
C SER A 67 5.17 -1.68 10.48
N PRO A 68 4.11 -1.24 11.20
CA PRO A 68 2.79 -1.01 10.61
C PRO A 68 2.68 0.36 9.92
N ASN A 69 3.77 1.11 9.75
CA ASN A 69 3.76 2.47 9.21
C ASN A 69 3.25 2.49 7.77
N PRO A 70 2.08 3.10 7.48
CA PRO A 70 1.51 3.12 6.13
C PRO A 70 2.37 3.89 5.12
N TRP A 71 3.24 4.81 5.56
CA TRP A 71 4.13 5.55 4.65
C TRP A 71 5.27 4.68 4.12
N HIS A 72 5.71 3.67 4.88
CA HIS A 72 6.61 2.63 4.37
C HIS A 72 5.92 1.83 3.26
N ALA A 73 4.63 1.52 3.43
CA ALA A 73 3.84 0.85 2.41
C ALA A 73 3.71 1.72 1.14
N VAL A 74 3.31 2.98 1.28
CA VAL A 74 3.17 3.91 0.14
C VAL A 74 4.49 4.04 -0.61
N TYR A 75 5.62 4.23 0.10
CA TYR A 75 6.94 4.29 -0.51
C TYR A 75 7.26 3.00 -1.28
N GLY A 76 7.09 1.84 -0.65
CA GLY A 76 7.38 0.54 -1.27
C GLY A 76 6.51 0.24 -2.49
N LEU A 77 5.25 0.65 -2.47
CA LEU A 77 4.33 0.50 -3.60
C LEU A 77 4.75 1.33 -4.82
N VAL A 78 5.22 2.56 -4.57
CA VAL A 78 5.60 3.50 -5.63
C VAL A 78 6.99 3.22 -6.17
N THR A 79 7.94 2.80 -5.32
CA THR A 79 9.34 2.63 -5.71
C THR A 79 9.76 1.19 -5.90
N ARG A 80 9.08 0.25 -5.27
CA ARG A 80 9.48 -1.16 -5.15
C ARG A 80 10.86 -1.33 -4.51
N GLN A 81 11.25 -0.36 -3.67
CA GLN A 81 12.50 -0.33 -2.91
C GLN A 81 12.21 -0.41 -1.41
N ASP A 82 13.18 -0.91 -0.65
CA ASP A 82 13.09 -0.96 0.80
C ASP A 82 13.07 0.46 1.40
N PRO A 83 12.02 0.86 2.15
CA PRO A 83 11.91 2.19 2.75
C PRO A 83 12.98 2.47 3.82
N THR A 84 13.61 1.43 4.37
CA THR A 84 14.68 1.58 5.36
C THR A 84 16.06 1.73 4.73
N GLY A 85 16.22 1.33 3.46
CA GLY A 85 17.50 1.31 2.75
C GLY A 85 18.45 0.19 3.18
N ALA A 86 18.02 -0.72 4.06
CA ALA A 86 18.84 -1.86 4.52
C ALA A 86 19.09 -2.88 3.41
N PHE A 87 18.13 -3.02 2.50
CA PHE A 87 18.20 -3.93 1.37
C PHE A 87 18.21 -3.14 0.05
N PRO A 88 19.36 -3.06 -0.64
CA PRO A 88 19.47 -2.29 -1.86
C PRO A 88 18.75 -2.96 -3.04
N GLY A 89 18.41 -2.15 -4.04
CA GLY A 89 17.80 -2.62 -5.28
C GLY A 89 16.29 -2.36 -5.37
N THR A 90 15.70 -2.91 -6.42
CA THR A 90 14.27 -2.74 -6.75
C THR A 90 13.70 -4.10 -7.11
N LEU A 91 12.59 -4.50 -6.50
CA LEU A 91 11.93 -5.77 -6.77
C LEU A 91 10.75 -5.57 -7.73
N ASN A 92 10.83 -6.21 -8.93
CA ASN A 92 9.75 -6.16 -9.94
C ASN A 92 9.26 -4.72 -10.19
N ALA A 93 10.16 -3.86 -10.68
CA ALA A 93 9.93 -2.42 -10.89
C ALA A 93 8.70 -2.12 -11.77
N ASP A 94 8.39 -3.00 -12.71
CA ASP A 94 7.22 -2.93 -13.59
C ASP A 94 5.87 -3.07 -12.85
N GLN A 95 5.92 -3.55 -11.60
CA GLN A 95 4.74 -3.69 -10.75
C GLN A 95 4.56 -2.51 -9.77
N ALA A 96 5.33 -1.44 -9.93
CA ALA A 96 5.12 -0.19 -9.21
C ALA A 96 3.76 0.44 -9.58
N ILE A 97 3.13 1.09 -8.61
CA ILE A 97 1.87 1.82 -8.81
C ILE A 97 2.07 3.31 -8.58
N THR A 98 1.13 4.13 -9.00
CA THR A 98 1.25 5.57 -8.81
C THR A 98 1.07 5.96 -7.35
N ARG A 99 1.49 7.16 -7.01
CA ARG A 99 1.35 7.73 -5.66
C ARG A 99 -0.11 7.84 -5.25
N GLU A 100 -0.95 8.29 -6.16
CA GLU A 100 -2.40 8.40 -5.98
C GLU A 100 -3.04 7.03 -5.72
N GLU A 101 -2.65 6.02 -6.49
CA GLU A 101 -3.13 4.65 -6.33
C GLU A 101 -2.68 4.07 -4.99
N ALA A 102 -1.44 4.31 -4.57
CA ALA A 102 -0.89 3.84 -3.30
C ALA A 102 -1.61 4.50 -2.10
N ILE A 103 -1.81 5.82 -2.14
CA ILE A 103 -2.54 6.55 -1.08
C ILE A 103 -4.00 6.10 -1.04
N ALA A 104 -4.66 5.91 -2.19
CA ALA A 104 -6.02 5.40 -2.22
C ALA A 104 -6.11 3.98 -1.63
N ALA A 105 -5.11 3.12 -1.86
CA ALA A 105 -5.09 1.74 -1.36
C ALA A 105 -4.99 1.68 0.18
N VAL A 106 -4.27 2.60 0.82
CA VAL A 106 -4.15 2.69 2.29
C VAL A 106 -5.27 3.53 2.95
N THR A 107 -6.15 4.17 2.15
CA THR A 107 -7.23 5.03 2.66
C THR A 107 -8.60 4.57 2.15
N SER A 108 -9.07 5.19 1.07
CA SER A 108 -10.43 5.00 0.57
C SER A 108 -10.72 3.56 0.12
N ARG A 109 -9.77 2.92 -0.55
CA ARG A 109 -9.94 1.52 -0.99
C ARG A 109 -9.85 0.54 0.20
N GLY A 110 -9.04 0.87 1.23
CA GLY A 110 -9.03 0.13 2.48
C GLY A 110 -10.38 0.17 3.19
N ALA A 111 -11.00 1.35 3.29
CA ALA A 111 -12.34 1.51 3.86
C ALA A 111 -13.41 0.74 3.06
N ASP A 112 -13.35 0.79 1.73
CA ASP A 112 -14.25 0.01 0.86
C ASP A 112 -14.08 -1.49 1.10
N ALA A 113 -12.84 -1.96 1.27
CA ALA A 113 -12.52 -3.38 1.45
C ALA A 113 -13.14 -3.98 2.73
N VAL A 114 -13.27 -3.18 3.78
CA VAL A 114 -13.91 -3.59 5.04
C VAL A 114 -15.39 -3.19 5.14
N GLY A 115 -15.98 -2.71 4.04
CA GLY A 115 -17.41 -2.34 3.97
C GLY A 115 -17.75 -1.01 4.66
N LEU A 116 -16.77 -0.15 4.89
CA LEU A 116 -16.94 1.15 5.57
C LEU A 116 -16.79 2.36 4.63
N GLY A 117 -16.74 2.17 3.31
CA GLY A 117 -16.48 3.24 2.34
C GLY A 117 -17.53 4.36 2.31
N ASP A 118 -18.77 4.07 2.74
CA ASP A 118 -19.81 5.09 2.90
C ASP A 118 -19.73 5.85 4.24
N VAL A 119 -18.88 5.38 5.15
CA VAL A 119 -18.72 5.96 6.50
C VAL A 119 -17.40 6.72 6.61
N THR A 120 -16.29 6.16 6.10
CA THR A 120 -14.94 6.70 6.29
C THR A 120 -14.05 6.50 5.05
N GLY A 121 -12.76 6.82 5.18
CA GLY A 121 -11.74 6.67 4.12
C GLY A 121 -11.72 7.81 3.09
N ARG A 122 -12.65 8.76 3.20
CA ARG A 122 -12.75 9.94 2.32
C ARG A 122 -13.21 11.16 3.09
N LEU A 123 -12.63 12.32 2.81
CA LEU A 123 -13.14 13.61 3.30
C LEU A 123 -14.30 14.06 2.39
N ARG A 124 -15.51 13.68 2.77
CA ARG A 124 -16.75 13.98 2.05
C ARG A 124 -17.84 14.38 3.04
N VAL A 125 -18.67 15.35 2.69
CA VAL A 125 -19.84 15.73 3.49
C VAL A 125 -20.73 14.50 3.74
N GLY A 126 -21.06 14.25 4.99
CA GLY A 126 -21.84 13.09 5.44
C GLY A 126 -21.00 11.90 5.90
N ASN A 127 -19.69 11.88 5.62
CA ASN A 127 -18.79 10.87 6.18
C ASN A 127 -18.33 11.26 7.60
N SER A 128 -17.82 10.28 8.34
CA SER A 128 -17.10 10.50 9.58
C SER A 128 -15.91 11.45 9.35
N ALA A 129 -15.65 12.32 10.30
CA ALA A 129 -14.50 13.22 10.28
C ALA A 129 -13.25 12.45 10.76
N ASP A 130 -12.78 11.52 9.92
CA ASP A 130 -11.59 10.71 10.14
C ASP A 130 -10.49 11.19 9.20
N PHE A 131 -9.44 11.78 9.74
CA PHE A 131 -8.32 12.26 8.95
C PHE A 131 -7.03 12.38 9.76
N VAL A 132 -5.91 12.49 9.05
CA VAL A 132 -4.60 12.79 9.62
C VAL A 132 -4.09 14.12 9.08
N LEU A 133 -3.42 14.89 9.95
CA LEU A 133 -2.61 16.03 9.54
C LEU A 133 -1.16 15.57 9.38
N LEU A 134 -0.56 15.92 8.27
CA LEU A 134 0.79 15.49 7.92
C LEU A 134 1.77 16.66 7.97
N ASP A 135 3.05 16.37 8.18
CA ASP A 135 4.13 17.37 8.16
C ASP A 135 4.51 17.85 6.75
N ARG A 136 4.01 17.17 5.72
CA ARG A 136 4.29 17.45 4.30
C ARG A 136 3.15 17.01 3.41
N ASP A 137 3.12 17.56 2.19
CA ASP A 137 2.21 17.09 1.14
C ASP A 137 2.77 15.82 0.48
N PRO A 138 2.13 14.65 0.67
CA PRO A 138 2.63 13.40 0.11
C PRO A 138 2.51 13.34 -1.42
N PHE A 139 1.79 14.26 -2.07
CA PHE A 139 1.69 14.33 -3.52
C PHE A 139 2.80 15.17 -4.16
N GLU A 140 3.39 16.11 -3.41
CA GLU A 140 4.38 17.07 -3.92
C GLU A 140 5.83 16.73 -3.53
N VAL A 141 6.05 16.06 -2.38
CA VAL A 141 7.42 15.75 -1.92
C VAL A 141 8.16 14.81 -2.87
N PRO A 142 9.50 14.88 -2.94
CA PRO A 142 10.31 13.88 -3.62
C PRO A 142 9.94 12.47 -3.13
N VAL A 143 9.89 11.49 -4.05
CA VAL A 143 9.47 10.13 -3.71
C VAL A 143 10.32 9.50 -2.60
N GLN A 144 11.59 9.85 -2.54
CA GLN A 144 12.55 9.39 -1.52
C GLN A 144 12.18 9.85 -0.10
N GLU A 145 11.37 10.90 0.01
CA GLU A 145 10.94 11.47 1.30
C GLU A 145 9.60 10.90 1.80
N LEU A 146 8.88 10.14 0.97
CA LEU A 146 7.56 9.58 1.32
C LEU A 146 7.59 8.73 2.60
N ALA A 147 8.60 7.86 2.73
CA ALA A 147 8.74 6.99 3.90
C ALA A 147 8.94 7.77 5.21
N GLY A 148 9.49 8.99 5.13
CA GLY A 148 9.71 9.89 6.25
C GLY A 148 8.53 10.80 6.60
N THR A 149 7.38 10.64 5.97
CA THR A 149 6.18 11.42 6.28
C THR A 149 5.71 11.16 7.71
N ARG A 150 5.47 12.24 8.47
CA ARG A 150 5.03 12.15 9.87
C ARG A 150 3.59 12.60 10.02
N VAL A 151 2.85 11.90 10.87
CA VAL A 151 1.52 12.32 11.30
C VAL A 151 1.70 13.31 12.44
N LEU A 152 1.20 14.53 12.27
CA LEU A 152 1.18 15.59 13.29
C LEU A 152 -0.05 15.50 14.20
N ALA A 153 -1.19 15.09 13.63
CA ALA A 153 -2.39 14.84 14.40
C ALA A 153 -3.26 13.78 13.72
N THR A 154 -4.03 13.06 14.52
CA THR A 154 -5.08 12.14 14.06
C THR A 154 -6.41 12.56 14.66
N VAL A 155 -7.41 12.68 13.79
CA VAL A 155 -8.80 12.92 14.16
C VAL A 155 -9.62 11.69 13.81
N PHE A 156 -10.40 11.20 14.76
CA PHE A 156 -11.31 10.07 14.61
C PHE A 156 -12.70 10.47 15.10
N ALA A 157 -13.70 10.30 14.27
CA ALA A 157 -15.09 10.70 14.53
C ALA A 157 -15.22 12.16 14.98
N GLY A 158 -14.38 13.05 14.46
CA GLY A 158 -14.35 14.47 14.81
C GLY A 158 -13.55 14.82 16.08
N GLU A 159 -13.05 13.83 16.81
CA GLU A 159 -12.22 14.04 18.01
C GLU A 159 -10.73 13.82 17.70
N ARG A 160 -9.88 14.71 18.21
CA ARG A 160 -8.43 14.55 18.09
C ARG A 160 -7.96 13.49 19.08
N VAL A 161 -7.49 12.36 18.54
CA VAL A 161 -7.04 11.19 19.32
C VAL A 161 -5.51 11.08 19.42
N TYR A 162 -4.78 11.86 18.60
CA TYR A 162 -3.31 11.92 18.63
C TYR A 162 -2.82 13.31 18.22
N GLU A 163 -1.72 13.76 18.85
CA GLU A 163 -0.93 14.95 18.50
C GLU A 163 0.55 14.64 18.75
N ALA A 164 1.46 15.00 17.78
CA ALA A 164 2.90 14.77 17.86
C ALA A 164 3.63 15.78 18.75
#